data_ff87aa44e18202ccd0e15f9c3255111b
#
_entry.id   ff87aa44e18202ccd0e15f9c3255111b
#
_cell.length_a   1.000
_cell.length_b   1.000
_cell.length_c   1.000
_cell.angle_alpha   90.00
_cell.angle_beta   90.00
_cell.angle_gamma   90.00
#
_symmetry.space_group_name_H-M   'P 1'
#
loop_
_entity.id
_entity.type
_entity.pdbx_description
1 polymer ?
#
loop_
_entity_poly.entity_id
_entity_poly.type
_entity_poly.pdbx_seq_one_letter_code
_entity_poly.pdbx_strand_id
1 'polypeptide(L)'
;MSIVAPKARKHLSADALFHLVRSGFATILDPRCNDGDISLTDALMSAFAMFSLKAPSLLAFDKERAEGNLHTIYGIERVPCDTHMREILDPVSPKWLRPVFTSVFRQLQRGKALEEMMFLDGHYLLALDGTGYFSSQTIHCASCLHKVHRNGSSTYYHQMLGAAIIHPDRREVIPLIPEPIVTQDGTGKNDCERNAAKRFIAKLRHDHPHLKFIVTEDSLSSNAPHIETLHDHGLHYILGVKEGDHAHLFTQVQAAEHAGRVTYYERHDRAAGVVHRFRFVNDVPLNASNADVRVNFIEYWEIGNGQTQHFSWVTDLRVSTRTVYRLMRGGRARWKIENETFNTLKNQGYNFEHNYGHGEQNLSVVFAMLMMLAFLVDQTQQLCCALFRAVWTKLGSKRLLWERMRALFYDYALQSMRQLFETLFYGLKKLQPLLAVDSS
;
A
#
# COMPACT_ATOMS: atom_id res chain seq x y z
N MET A 1 -23.29 23.06 21.81
CA MET A 1 -21.90 23.39 21.41
C MET A 1 -21.76 23.10 19.91
N SER A 2 -21.57 24.13 19.09
CA SER A 2 -21.33 23.97 17.66
C SER A 2 -19.90 23.46 17.50
N ILE A 3 -19.75 22.19 17.16
CA ILE A 3 -18.44 21.59 16.83
C ILE A 3 -18.05 22.20 15.49
N VAL A 4 -17.15 23.19 15.53
CA VAL A 4 -16.51 23.70 14.30
C VAL A 4 -15.68 22.55 13.75
N ALA A 5 -16.07 22.03 12.60
CA ALA A 5 -15.32 20.98 11.92
C ALA A 5 -13.90 21.48 11.65
N PRO A 6 -12.85 20.77 12.11
CA PRO A 6 -11.48 21.18 11.84
C PRO A 6 -11.26 21.26 10.33
N LYS A 7 -10.70 22.38 9.87
CA LYS A 7 -10.38 22.57 8.44
C LYS A 7 -9.40 21.50 8.00
N ALA A 8 -9.73 20.77 6.93
CA ALA A 8 -8.77 19.90 6.26
C ALA A 8 -7.52 20.71 5.87
N ARG A 9 -6.33 20.09 5.94
CA ARG A 9 -5.10 20.71 5.43
C ARG A 9 -5.31 21.06 3.95
N LYS A 10 -4.97 22.30 3.58
CA LYS A 10 -5.14 22.80 2.21
C LYS A 10 -4.53 21.78 1.21
N HIS A 11 -5.26 21.44 0.15
CA HIS A 11 -4.87 20.47 -0.87
C HIS A 11 -4.77 18.99 -0.46
N LEU A 12 -5.23 18.61 0.74
CA LEU A 12 -5.31 17.22 1.19
C LEU A 12 -6.75 16.75 1.43
N SER A 13 -7.77 17.53 1.03
CA SER A 13 -9.17 17.08 0.99
C SER A 13 -9.36 16.06 -0.14
N ALA A 14 -10.38 15.21 -0.03
CA ALA A 14 -10.71 14.25 -1.09
C ALA A 14 -10.92 14.95 -2.44
N ASP A 15 -11.70 16.04 -2.45
CA ASP A 15 -11.98 16.83 -3.66
C ASP A 15 -10.70 17.36 -4.32
N ALA A 16 -9.74 17.91 -3.52
CA ALA A 16 -8.48 18.40 -4.04
C ALA A 16 -7.59 17.28 -4.60
N LEU A 17 -7.61 16.11 -3.96
CA LEU A 17 -6.84 14.95 -4.43
C LEU A 17 -7.45 14.33 -5.69
N PHE A 18 -8.78 14.30 -5.82
CA PHE A 18 -9.44 13.84 -7.05
C PHE A 18 -9.11 14.75 -8.23
N HIS A 19 -9.13 16.06 -8.02
CA HIS A 19 -8.70 17.01 -9.04
C HIS A 19 -7.21 16.80 -9.44
N LEU A 20 -6.35 16.54 -8.46
CA LEU A 20 -4.94 16.24 -8.71
C LEU A 20 -4.76 14.95 -9.52
N VAL A 21 -5.49 13.91 -9.16
CA VAL A 21 -5.48 12.61 -9.87
C VAL A 21 -5.94 12.81 -11.31
N ARG A 22 -7.06 13.52 -11.54
CA ARG A 22 -7.55 13.84 -12.88
C ARG A 22 -6.52 14.61 -13.70
N SER A 23 -5.91 15.66 -13.11
CA SER A 23 -4.87 16.42 -13.77
C SER A 23 -3.66 15.57 -14.15
N GLY A 24 -3.31 14.59 -13.31
CA GLY A 24 -2.25 13.63 -13.60
C GLY A 24 -2.63 12.70 -14.76
N PHE A 25 -3.85 12.18 -14.77
CA PHE A 25 -4.33 11.32 -15.88
C PHE A 25 -4.39 12.08 -17.22
N ALA A 26 -4.73 13.37 -17.20
CA ALA A 26 -4.76 14.21 -18.40
C ALA A 26 -3.38 14.39 -19.05
N THR A 27 -2.28 14.06 -18.37
CA THR A 27 -0.91 14.08 -18.95
C THR A 27 -0.51 12.76 -19.62
N ILE A 28 -1.32 11.72 -19.47
CA ILE A 28 -1.06 10.41 -20.06
C ILE A 28 -1.48 10.45 -21.53
N LEU A 29 -0.56 10.11 -22.41
CA LEU A 29 -0.86 10.03 -23.84
C LEU A 29 -1.78 8.84 -24.13
N ASP A 30 -2.83 9.09 -24.91
CA ASP A 30 -3.75 8.04 -25.31
C ASP A 30 -3.05 7.09 -26.31
N PRO A 31 -2.95 5.79 -26.01
CA PRO A 31 -2.29 4.86 -26.91
C PRO A 31 -3.16 4.47 -28.12
N ARG A 32 -4.43 4.87 -28.16
CA ARG A 32 -5.36 4.56 -29.23
C ARG A 32 -5.11 5.45 -30.46
N CYS A 33 -5.22 4.88 -31.65
CA CYS A 33 -4.98 5.60 -32.89
C CYS A 33 -6.07 6.63 -33.26
N ASN A 34 -7.29 6.44 -32.71
CA ASN A 34 -8.41 7.35 -32.87
C ASN A 34 -8.92 7.73 -31.48
N ASP A 35 -9.04 9.02 -31.23
CA ASP A 35 -9.74 9.56 -30.06
C ASP A 35 -11.22 9.22 -30.19
N GLY A 36 -11.62 8.09 -29.59
CA GLY A 36 -13.02 7.72 -29.51
C GLY A 36 -13.82 8.76 -28.72
N ASP A 37 -15.14 8.59 -28.69
CA ASP A 37 -16.07 9.49 -27.99
C ASP A 37 -15.76 9.69 -26.47
N ILE A 38 -14.96 8.80 -25.89
CA ILE A 38 -14.57 8.82 -24.47
C ILE A 38 -13.05 8.98 -24.36
N SER A 39 -12.62 10.06 -23.67
CA SER A 39 -11.22 10.33 -23.45
C SER A 39 -10.54 9.29 -22.54
N LEU A 40 -9.25 9.04 -22.72
CA LEU A 40 -8.48 8.20 -21.80
C LEU A 40 -8.56 8.73 -20.36
N THR A 41 -8.56 10.05 -20.19
CA THR A 41 -8.69 10.70 -18.87
C THR A 41 -10.00 10.32 -18.20
N ASP A 42 -11.11 10.34 -18.93
CA ASP A 42 -12.43 9.98 -18.38
C ASP A 42 -12.51 8.48 -18.07
N ALA A 43 -11.91 7.62 -18.88
CA ALA A 43 -11.86 6.19 -18.61
C ALA A 43 -11.02 5.87 -17.35
N LEU A 44 -9.84 6.48 -17.22
CA LEU A 44 -8.99 6.33 -16.02
C LEU A 44 -9.67 6.90 -14.77
N MET A 45 -10.33 8.06 -14.87
CA MET A 45 -11.09 8.64 -13.76
C MET A 45 -12.31 7.81 -13.40
N SER A 46 -13.00 7.21 -14.37
CA SER A 46 -14.13 6.30 -14.12
C SER A 46 -13.68 5.05 -13.36
N ALA A 47 -12.59 4.43 -13.77
CA ALA A 47 -12.02 3.29 -13.04
C ALA A 47 -11.51 3.70 -11.64
N PHE A 48 -10.87 4.87 -11.51
CA PHE A 48 -10.49 5.41 -10.21
C PHE A 48 -11.72 5.68 -9.32
N ALA A 49 -12.79 6.28 -9.86
CA ALA A 49 -14.04 6.52 -9.14
C ALA A 49 -14.70 5.21 -8.68
N MET A 50 -14.72 4.18 -9.52
CA MET A 50 -15.18 2.83 -9.18
C MET A 50 -14.48 2.30 -7.92
N PHE A 51 -13.14 2.39 -7.86
CA PHE A 51 -12.38 1.95 -6.69
C PHE A 51 -12.48 2.93 -5.51
N SER A 52 -12.58 4.22 -5.74
CA SER A 52 -12.80 5.22 -4.70
C SER A 52 -14.15 5.05 -4.02
N LEU A 53 -15.19 4.70 -4.76
CA LEU A 53 -16.52 4.37 -4.25
C LEU A 53 -16.64 2.93 -3.73
N LYS A 54 -15.61 2.09 -3.91
CA LYS A 54 -15.61 0.66 -3.55
C LYS A 54 -16.78 -0.08 -4.19
N ALA A 55 -17.05 0.19 -5.48
CA ALA A 55 -18.03 -0.55 -6.22
C ALA A 55 -17.69 -2.06 -6.21
N PRO A 56 -18.67 -2.95 -5.96
CA PRO A 56 -18.38 -4.37 -5.75
C PRO A 56 -17.93 -5.09 -7.02
N SER A 57 -18.23 -4.53 -8.19
CA SER A 57 -17.81 -5.05 -9.50
C SER A 57 -17.89 -3.94 -10.55
N LEU A 58 -17.27 -4.19 -11.72
CA LEU A 58 -17.37 -3.28 -12.85
C LEU A 58 -18.81 -3.18 -13.36
N LEU A 59 -19.55 -4.29 -13.41
CA LEU A 59 -20.97 -4.30 -13.78
C LEU A 59 -21.83 -3.48 -12.81
N ALA A 60 -21.55 -3.53 -11.51
CA ALA A 60 -22.28 -2.70 -10.54
C ALA A 60 -22.02 -1.21 -10.78
N PHE A 61 -20.78 -0.84 -11.08
CA PHE A 61 -20.44 0.54 -11.43
C PHE A 61 -21.10 0.99 -12.74
N ASP A 62 -21.14 0.11 -13.76
CA ASP A 62 -21.74 0.39 -15.06
C ASP A 62 -23.24 0.70 -14.95
N LYS A 63 -23.97 0.03 -14.06
CA LYS A 63 -25.39 0.30 -13.81
C LYS A 63 -25.65 1.71 -13.26
N GLU A 64 -24.69 2.24 -12.52
CA GLU A 64 -24.75 3.55 -11.84
C GLU A 64 -23.98 4.66 -12.59
N ARG A 65 -23.49 4.38 -13.81
CA ARG A 65 -22.60 5.29 -14.56
C ARG A 65 -23.23 6.58 -15.05
N ALA A 66 -24.56 6.65 -15.11
CA ALA A 66 -25.27 7.84 -15.58
C ALA A 66 -25.38 8.95 -14.52
N GLU A 67 -24.85 8.73 -13.32
CA GLU A 67 -25.05 9.63 -12.19
C GLU A 67 -24.28 10.95 -12.30
N GLY A 68 -24.98 12.07 -12.09
CA GLY A 68 -24.42 13.41 -12.19
C GLY A 68 -23.26 13.71 -11.24
N ASN A 69 -23.17 12.98 -10.13
CA ASN A 69 -22.08 13.14 -9.16
C ASN A 69 -20.71 12.67 -9.70
N LEU A 70 -20.68 11.75 -10.67
CA LEU A 70 -19.44 11.38 -11.36
C LEU A 70 -18.87 12.59 -12.11
N HIS A 71 -19.73 13.40 -12.74
CA HIS A 71 -19.31 14.66 -13.35
C HIS A 71 -18.90 15.69 -12.28
N THR A 72 -19.76 15.97 -11.32
CA THR A 72 -19.57 17.07 -10.35
C THR A 72 -18.36 16.83 -9.43
N ILE A 73 -18.14 15.60 -8.95
CA ILE A 73 -17.12 15.29 -7.94
C ILE A 73 -15.81 14.80 -8.58
N TYR A 74 -15.92 13.94 -9.60
CA TYR A 74 -14.73 13.36 -10.25
C TYR A 74 -14.35 14.08 -11.56
N GLY A 75 -15.19 15.01 -12.04
CA GLY A 75 -14.95 15.75 -13.27
C GLY A 75 -15.03 14.89 -14.53
N ILE A 76 -15.77 13.78 -14.51
CA ILE A 76 -15.88 12.86 -15.63
C ILE A 76 -16.96 13.38 -16.59
N GLU A 77 -16.57 13.66 -17.84
CA GLU A 77 -17.52 14.15 -18.85
C GLU A 77 -18.33 13.01 -19.45
N ARG A 78 -17.69 11.88 -19.74
CA ARG A 78 -18.33 10.67 -20.30
C ARG A 78 -17.82 9.41 -19.62
N VAL A 79 -18.74 8.68 -19.00
CA VAL A 79 -18.43 7.41 -18.32
C VAL A 79 -18.54 6.26 -19.31
N PRO A 80 -17.50 5.47 -19.55
CA PRO A 80 -17.56 4.29 -20.43
C PRO A 80 -18.44 3.19 -19.81
N CYS A 81 -19.11 2.41 -20.64
CA CYS A 81 -19.69 1.14 -20.20
C CYS A 81 -18.58 0.12 -19.84
N ASP A 82 -18.96 -0.98 -19.22
CA ASP A 82 -18.01 -1.95 -18.69
C ASP A 82 -17.06 -2.52 -19.78
N THR A 83 -17.60 -2.89 -20.93
CA THR A 83 -16.80 -3.41 -22.06
C THR A 83 -15.86 -2.35 -22.59
N HIS A 84 -16.36 -1.15 -22.85
CA HIS A 84 -15.55 -0.07 -23.42
C HIS A 84 -14.46 0.42 -22.42
N MET A 85 -14.75 0.43 -21.12
CA MET A 85 -13.72 0.72 -20.10
C MET A 85 -12.55 -0.27 -20.19
N ARG A 86 -12.83 -1.56 -20.34
CA ARG A 86 -11.79 -2.59 -20.50
C ARG A 86 -10.97 -2.38 -21.76
N GLU A 87 -11.62 -2.12 -22.89
CA GLU A 87 -10.96 -1.88 -24.17
C GLU A 87 -10.04 -0.64 -24.13
N ILE A 88 -10.50 0.47 -23.51
CA ILE A 88 -9.71 1.70 -23.39
C ILE A 88 -8.51 1.49 -22.46
N LEU A 89 -8.67 0.76 -21.36
CA LEU A 89 -7.65 0.67 -20.32
C LEU A 89 -6.65 -0.47 -20.52
N ASP A 90 -6.98 -1.49 -21.30
CA ASP A 90 -6.08 -2.64 -21.52
C ASP A 90 -4.73 -2.27 -22.18
N PRO A 91 -4.65 -1.39 -23.18
CA PRO A 91 -3.37 -0.97 -23.75
C PRO A 91 -2.58 0.03 -22.88
N VAL A 92 -3.13 0.51 -21.77
CA VAL A 92 -2.46 1.50 -20.89
C VAL A 92 -1.26 0.87 -20.20
N SER A 93 -0.08 1.47 -20.37
CA SER A 93 1.09 1.02 -19.64
C SER A 93 1.00 1.37 -18.15
N PRO A 94 1.16 0.40 -17.24
CA PRO A 94 1.17 0.66 -15.79
C PRO A 94 2.20 1.72 -15.36
N LYS A 95 3.30 1.89 -16.11
CA LYS A 95 4.34 2.89 -15.84
C LYS A 95 3.81 4.32 -15.93
N TRP A 96 2.78 4.58 -16.72
CA TRP A 96 2.21 5.93 -16.90
C TRP A 96 1.41 6.40 -15.68
N LEU A 97 1.01 5.49 -14.77
CA LEU A 97 0.35 5.85 -13.52
C LEU A 97 1.33 6.36 -12.45
N ARG A 98 2.64 6.14 -12.61
CA ARG A 98 3.65 6.50 -11.61
C ARG A 98 3.67 7.99 -11.25
N PRO A 99 3.62 8.93 -12.19
CA PRO A 99 3.62 10.38 -11.88
C PRO A 99 2.42 10.79 -11.02
N VAL A 100 1.27 10.10 -11.17
CA VAL A 100 0.06 10.40 -10.40
C VAL A 100 0.24 10.04 -8.92
N PHE A 101 0.78 8.84 -8.62
CA PHE A 101 1.16 8.46 -7.25
C PHE A 101 2.15 9.46 -6.64
N THR A 102 3.20 9.79 -7.38
CA THR A 102 4.22 10.74 -6.93
C THR A 102 3.62 12.12 -6.66
N SER A 103 2.63 12.55 -7.45
CA SER A 103 1.94 13.83 -7.25
C SER A 103 1.13 13.85 -5.95
N VAL A 104 0.37 12.80 -5.65
CA VAL A 104 -0.36 12.66 -4.38
C VAL A 104 0.61 12.63 -3.20
N PHE A 105 1.68 11.86 -3.33
CA PHE A 105 2.71 11.79 -2.29
C PHE A 105 3.38 13.14 -2.01
N ARG A 106 3.68 13.91 -3.05
CA ARG A 106 4.22 15.28 -2.90
C ARG A 106 3.26 16.21 -2.17
N GLN A 107 1.94 16.04 -2.29
CA GLN A 107 0.99 16.82 -1.50
C GLN A 107 1.05 16.45 0.00
N LEU A 108 1.23 15.17 0.33
CA LEU A 108 1.48 14.74 1.71
C LEU A 108 2.75 15.39 2.29
N GLN A 109 3.84 15.47 1.51
CA GLN A 109 5.06 16.14 1.92
C GLN A 109 4.82 17.66 2.14
N ARG A 110 4.26 18.35 1.14
CA ARG A 110 3.98 19.80 1.21
C ARG A 110 3.01 20.15 2.35
N GLY A 111 2.05 19.29 2.61
CA GLY A 111 1.10 19.41 3.72
C GLY A 111 1.68 19.01 5.08
N LYS A 112 2.97 18.63 5.15
CA LYS A 112 3.65 18.17 6.37
C LYS A 112 2.98 16.96 7.03
N ALA A 113 2.20 16.21 6.27
CA ALA A 113 1.52 15.03 6.79
C ALA A 113 2.49 13.86 7.01
N LEU A 114 3.55 13.77 6.21
CA LEU A 114 4.58 12.74 6.37
C LEU A 114 5.37 12.88 7.67
N GLU A 115 5.48 14.09 8.24
CA GLU A 115 6.19 14.30 9.51
C GLU A 115 5.61 13.43 10.64
N GLU A 116 4.31 13.12 10.56
CA GLU A 116 3.63 12.25 11.52
C GLU A 116 4.01 10.76 11.38
N MET A 117 4.64 10.38 10.27
CA MET A 117 5.13 9.02 9.98
C MET A 117 6.65 8.87 10.22
N MET A 118 7.31 9.91 10.74
CA MET A 118 8.74 9.90 11.02
C MET A 118 9.03 8.98 12.20
N PHE A 119 9.99 8.07 12.05
CA PHE A 119 10.25 7.02 13.04
C PHE A 119 11.56 7.24 13.83
N LEU A 120 12.70 7.23 13.17
CA LEU A 120 14.02 7.29 13.80
C LEU A 120 14.92 8.27 13.07
N ASP A 121 15.40 9.30 13.77
CA ASP A 121 16.42 10.25 13.30
C ASP A 121 16.13 10.83 11.90
N GLY A 122 14.87 11.18 11.65
CA GLY A 122 14.40 11.71 10.38
C GLY A 122 14.16 10.66 9.28
N HIS A 123 14.19 9.37 9.62
CA HIS A 123 13.89 8.29 8.70
C HIS A 123 12.42 7.85 8.79
N TYR A 124 11.91 7.32 7.69
CA TYR A 124 10.62 6.67 7.59
C TYR A 124 10.81 5.15 7.51
N LEU A 125 9.97 4.37 8.19
CA LEU A 125 9.93 2.93 7.97
C LEU A 125 9.21 2.65 6.66
N LEU A 126 9.83 1.87 5.79
CA LEU A 126 9.28 1.42 4.52
C LEU A 126 9.15 -0.10 4.54
N ALA A 127 7.94 -0.60 4.64
CA ALA A 127 7.68 -2.03 4.52
C ALA A 127 7.51 -2.42 3.05
N LEU A 128 8.15 -3.50 2.65
CA LEU A 128 7.99 -4.15 1.36
C LEU A 128 7.48 -5.57 1.59
N ASP A 129 6.53 -6.02 0.75
CA ASP A 129 6.02 -7.38 0.79
C ASP A 129 5.27 -7.72 -0.50
N GLY A 130 5.28 -8.99 -0.91
CA GLY A 130 4.56 -9.47 -2.08
C GLY A 130 3.11 -9.78 -1.79
N THR A 131 2.21 -9.54 -2.77
CA THR A 131 0.81 -9.98 -2.67
C THR A 131 0.27 -10.42 -4.02
N GLY A 132 -0.45 -11.55 -4.03
CA GLY A 132 -1.29 -11.97 -5.15
C GLY A 132 -2.63 -11.26 -5.12
N TYR A 133 -3.18 -10.96 -6.30
CA TYR A 133 -4.50 -10.35 -6.42
C TYR A 133 -5.39 -10.98 -7.50
N PHE A 134 -4.85 -11.90 -8.28
CA PHE A 134 -5.59 -12.67 -9.27
C PHE A 134 -5.02 -14.08 -9.40
N SER A 135 -5.89 -15.08 -9.60
CA SER A 135 -5.49 -16.44 -9.91
C SER A 135 -6.60 -17.14 -10.71
N SER A 136 -6.24 -17.85 -11.78
CA SER A 136 -7.17 -18.61 -12.62
C SER A 136 -6.46 -19.80 -13.28
N GLN A 137 -7.22 -20.82 -13.62
CA GLN A 137 -6.73 -21.95 -14.44
C GLN A 137 -7.00 -21.77 -15.93
N THR A 138 -7.88 -20.84 -16.31
CA THR A 138 -8.34 -20.64 -17.68
C THR A 138 -8.13 -19.23 -18.19
N ILE A 139 -8.31 -18.20 -17.33
CA ILE A 139 -8.17 -16.80 -17.73
C ILE A 139 -6.71 -16.40 -17.56
N HIS A 140 -6.10 -15.86 -18.61
CA HIS A 140 -4.72 -15.39 -18.60
C HIS A 140 -4.47 -14.31 -19.65
N CYS A 141 -3.38 -13.57 -19.49
CA CYS A 141 -2.86 -12.58 -20.44
C CYS A 141 -1.34 -12.76 -20.60
N ALA A 142 -0.73 -11.98 -21.48
CA ALA A 142 0.71 -12.00 -21.71
C ALA A 142 1.56 -11.64 -20.47
N SER A 143 0.99 -10.88 -19.53
CA SER A 143 1.65 -10.44 -18.29
C SER A 143 1.47 -11.41 -17.12
N CYS A 144 0.67 -12.48 -17.25
CA CYS A 144 0.47 -13.46 -16.18
C CYS A 144 1.74 -14.23 -15.84
N LEU A 145 1.94 -14.42 -14.55
CA LEU A 145 2.84 -15.45 -14.05
C LEU A 145 2.17 -16.83 -14.23
N HIS A 146 2.96 -17.87 -14.42
CA HIS A 146 2.48 -19.21 -14.71
C HIS A 146 3.13 -20.24 -13.80
N LYS A 147 2.33 -21.14 -13.23
CA LYS A 147 2.78 -22.25 -12.41
C LYS A 147 2.16 -23.54 -12.90
N VAL A 148 3.02 -24.50 -13.25
CA VAL A 148 2.61 -25.88 -13.56
C VAL A 148 2.66 -26.72 -12.30
N HIS A 149 1.57 -27.40 -11.97
CA HIS A 149 1.47 -28.27 -10.81
C HIS A 149 1.91 -29.70 -11.17
N ARG A 150 2.23 -30.50 -10.14
CA ARG A 150 2.67 -31.90 -10.32
C ARG A 150 1.64 -32.80 -11.04
N ASN A 151 0.35 -32.46 -10.94
CA ASN A 151 -0.75 -33.17 -11.61
C ASN A 151 -0.98 -32.71 -13.06
N GLY A 152 -0.10 -31.86 -13.62
CA GLY A 152 -0.20 -31.33 -14.96
C GLY A 152 -1.13 -30.13 -15.14
N SER A 153 -1.88 -29.72 -14.11
CA SER A 153 -2.70 -28.51 -14.18
C SER A 153 -1.85 -27.26 -14.14
N SER A 154 -2.34 -26.18 -14.78
CA SER A 154 -1.68 -24.88 -14.80
C SER A 154 -2.48 -23.86 -14.03
N THR A 155 -1.79 -22.95 -13.34
CA THR A 155 -2.38 -21.77 -12.70
C THR A 155 -1.68 -20.52 -13.22
N TYR A 156 -2.47 -19.60 -13.74
CA TYR A 156 -2.05 -18.24 -14.12
C TYR A 156 -2.42 -17.27 -13.00
N TYR A 157 -1.52 -16.33 -12.70
CA TYR A 157 -1.76 -15.44 -11.59
C TYR A 157 -1.04 -14.11 -11.75
N HIS A 158 -1.54 -13.07 -11.07
CA HIS A 158 -0.88 -11.79 -10.95
C HIS A 158 -0.46 -11.52 -9.51
N GLN A 159 0.72 -10.95 -9.38
CA GLN A 159 1.30 -10.49 -8.12
C GLN A 159 1.87 -9.08 -8.26
N MET A 160 2.02 -8.39 -7.15
CA MET A 160 2.78 -7.16 -7.07
C MET A 160 3.60 -7.13 -5.77
N LEU A 161 4.72 -6.44 -5.83
CA LEU A 161 5.43 -6.00 -4.65
C LEU A 161 4.75 -4.72 -4.17
N GLY A 162 4.09 -4.78 -3.03
CA GLY A 162 3.56 -3.62 -2.34
C GLY A 162 4.64 -2.92 -1.52
N ALA A 163 4.49 -1.62 -1.38
CA ALA A 163 5.36 -0.78 -0.58
C ALA A 163 4.54 0.23 0.20
N ALA A 164 4.80 0.38 1.50
CA ALA A 164 4.08 1.35 2.32
C ALA A 164 5.00 1.96 3.37
N ILE A 165 4.90 3.29 3.55
CA ILE A 165 5.45 3.94 4.74
C ILE A 165 4.53 3.59 5.90
N ILE A 166 5.12 3.08 6.96
CA ILE A 166 4.46 2.59 8.16
C ILE A 166 5.03 3.27 9.41
N HIS A 167 4.28 3.22 10.51
CA HIS A 167 4.76 3.69 11.80
C HIS A 167 4.24 2.79 12.94
N PRO A 168 5.06 2.41 13.94
CA PRO A 168 4.62 1.51 15.01
C PRO A 168 3.36 1.98 15.76
N ASP A 169 3.22 3.30 15.97
CA ASP A 169 2.15 3.90 16.76
C ASP A 169 0.95 4.37 15.94
N ARG A 170 0.97 4.17 14.61
CA ARG A 170 -0.10 4.63 13.72
C ARG A 170 -0.75 3.44 13.02
N ARG A 171 -2.06 3.52 12.81
CA ARG A 171 -2.79 2.56 11.98
C ARG A 171 -2.71 2.91 10.49
N GLU A 172 -2.58 4.20 10.20
CA GLU A 172 -2.44 4.70 8.85
C GLU A 172 -1.15 4.18 8.23
N VAL A 173 -1.23 3.87 6.95
CA VAL A 173 -0.09 3.53 6.10
C VAL A 173 -0.10 4.46 4.89
N ILE A 174 1.05 4.77 4.35
CA ILE A 174 1.15 5.57 3.11
C ILE A 174 1.67 4.66 2.01
N PRO A 175 0.77 4.05 1.21
CA PRO A 175 1.20 3.21 0.11
C PRO A 175 1.95 4.03 -0.93
N LEU A 176 3.06 3.51 -1.38
CA LEU A 176 3.78 3.98 -2.55
C LEU A 176 3.27 3.22 -3.78
N ILE A 177 3.70 3.65 -4.97
CA ILE A 177 3.34 2.92 -6.18
C ILE A 177 3.87 1.48 -6.09
N PRO A 178 3.03 0.46 -6.27
CA PRO A 178 3.49 -0.92 -6.25
C PRO A 178 4.31 -1.25 -7.50
N GLU A 179 5.17 -2.26 -7.39
CA GLU A 179 5.90 -2.79 -8.53
C GLU A 179 5.24 -4.09 -9.00
N PRO A 180 4.66 -4.15 -10.21
CA PRO A 180 4.11 -5.37 -10.76
C PRO A 180 5.17 -6.46 -10.93
N ILE A 181 4.83 -7.69 -10.57
CA ILE A 181 5.63 -8.89 -10.82
C ILE A 181 4.99 -9.59 -11.99
N VAL A 182 5.62 -9.52 -13.15
CA VAL A 182 5.10 -10.03 -14.41
C VAL A 182 6.15 -10.86 -15.12
N THR A 183 5.75 -11.69 -16.06
CA THR A 183 6.70 -12.41 -16.91
C THR A 183 7.55 -11.40 -17.68
N GLN A 184 8.86 -11.43 -17.47
CA GLN A 184 9.80 -10.51 -18.13
C GLN A 184 10.78 -11.30 -18.99
N ASP A 185 11.32 -10.64 -20.02
CA ASP A 185 12.48 -11.08 -20.82
C ASP A 185 12.24 -12.18 -21.84
N GLY A 186 11.01 -12.55 -22.20
CA GLY A 186 10.73 -13.57 -23.21
C GLY A 186 11.34 -14.96 -22.92
N THR A 187 11.84 -15.18 -21.72
CA THR A 187 12.53 -16.42 -21.31
C THR A 187 11.59 -17.51 -20.79
N GLY A 188 10.29 -17.24 -20.69
CA GLY A 188 9.31 -18.14 -20.13
C GLY A 188 9.45 -18.39 -18.63
N LYS A 189 10.36 -17.69 -17.94
CA LYS A 189 10.50 -17.75 -16.49
C LYS A 189 9.68 -16.65 -15.83
N ASN A 190 9.01 -17.03 -14.74
CA ASN A 190 8.36 -16.05 -13.88
C ASN A 190 9.41 -15.13 -13.23
N ASP A 191 9.06 -13.86 -13.12
CA ASP A 191 9.77 -12.92 -12.26
C ASP A 191 9.50 -13.25 -10.77
N CYS A 192 10.22 -12.62 -9.87
CA CYS A 192 10.11 -12.84 -8.43
C CYS A 192 10.14 -11.52 -7.64
N GLU A 193 9.72 -11.59 -6.40
CA GLU A 193 9.71 -10.45 -5.47
C GLU A 193 11.10 -9.80 -5.34
N ARG A 194 12.18 -10.58 -5.36
CA ARG A 194 13.56 -10.06 -5.26
C ARG A 194 13.93 -9.15 -6.45
N ASN A 195 13.56 -9.55 -7.66
CA ASN A 195 13.79 -8.72 -8.84
C ASN A 195 12.88 -7.48 -8.85
N ALA A 196 11.63 -7.63 -8.44
CA ALA A 196 10.73 -6.52 -8.25
C ALA A 196 11.24 -5.53 -7.21
N ALA A 197 11.81 -6.01 -6.08
CA ALA A 197 12.40 -5.17 -5.05
C ALA A 197 13.59 -4.34 -5.59
N LYS A 198 14.48 -4.92 -6.39
CA LYS A 198 15.59 -4.19 -7.03
C LYS A 198 15.07 -3.05 -7.92
N ARG A 199 14.07 -3.33 -8.77
CA ARG A 199 13.45 -2.32 -9.63
C ARG A 199 12.75 -1.23 -8.83
N PHE A 200 12.02 -1.64 -7.78
CA PHE A 200 11.33 -0.72 -6.89
C PHE A 200 12.30 0.23 -6.18
N ILE A 201 13.38 -0.30 -5.58
CA ILE A 201 14.39 0.47 -4.84
C ILE A 201 15.04 1.52 -5.74
N ALA A 202 15.45 1.15 -6.96
CA ALA A 202 16.02 2.09 -7.92
C ALA A 202 15.04 3.22 -8.27
N LYS A 203 13.78 2.88 -8.53
CA LYS A 203 12.71 3.86 -8.81
C LYS A 203 12.38 4.72 -7.59
N LEU A 204 12.37 4.14 -6.38
CA LEU A 204 12.15 4.85 -5.13
C LEU A 204 13.18 5.99 -4.96
N ARG A 205 14.44 5.71 -5.20
CA ARG A 205 15.51 6.71 -5.09
C ARG A 205 15.36 7.81 -6.13
N HIS A 206 14.98 7.46 -7.34
CA HIS A 206 14.68 8.44 -8.39
C HIS A 206 13.52 9.38 -8.00
N ASP A 207 12.42 8.81 -7.47
CA ASP A 207 11.23 9.61 -7.15
C ASP A 207 11.37 10.41 -5.84
N HIS A 208 12.16 9.90 -4.89
CA HIS A 208 12.32 10.44 -3.54
C HIS A 208 13.80 10.55 -3.13
N PRO A 209 14.63 11.34 -3.86
CA PRO A 209 16.09 11.37 -3.68
C PRO A 209 16.52 11.86 -2.29
N HIS A 210 15.71 12.67 -1.61
CA HIS A 210 16.04 13.29 -0.31
C HIS A 210 15.39 12.63 0.89
N LEU A 211 14.48 11.66 0.68
CA LEU A 211 13.86 10.98 1.81
C LEU A 211 14.78 9.89 2.36
N LYS A 212 14.82 9.81 3.67
CA LYS A 212 15.59 8.80 4.39
C LYS A 212 14.67 7.64 4.77
N PHE A 213 15.02 6.43 4.38
CA PHE A 213 14.21 5.24 4.68
C PHE A 213 15.00 4.20 5.45
N ILE A 214 14.28 3.48 6.32
CA ILE A 214 14.68 2.21 6.90
C ILE A 214 13.72 1.17 6.30
N VAL A 215 14.23 0.30 5.44
CA VAL A 215 13.46 -0.77 4.80
C VAL A 215 13.24 -1.91 5.78
N THR A 216 12.02 -2.42 5.87
CA THR A 216 11.71 -3.58 6.70
C THR A 216 10.99 -4.65 5.88
N GLU A 217 11.54 -5.87 5.89
CA GLU A 217 11.08 -7.01 5.11
C GLU A 217 11.19 -8.30 5.93
N ASP A 218 10.69 -9.38 5.39
CA ASP A 218 10.76 -10.70 6.01
C ASP A 218 12.14 -11.38 5.85
N SER A 219 12.26 -12.62 6.32
CA SER A 219 13.53 -13.37 6.32
C SER A 219 14.01 -13.73 4.92
N LEU A 220 13.16 -13.76 3.91
CA LEU A 220 13.57 -14.08 2.53
C LEU A 220 14.42 -12.97 1.91
N SER A 221 14.28 -11.74 2.38
CA SER A 221 15.03 -10.57 1.93
C SER A 221 16.37 -10.41 2.65
N SER A 222 16.67 -11.18 3.71
CA SER A 222 17.91 -11.11 4.46
C SER A 222 19.03 -11.89 3.77
N ASN A 223 19.45 -11.41 2.61
CA ASN A 223 20.53 -11.99 1.81
C ASN A 223 21.51 -10.90 1.32
N ALA A 224 22.77 -11.28 1.07
CA ALA A 224 23.82 -10.34 0.73
C ALA A 224 23.51 -9.47 -0.50
N PRO A 225 23.06 -10.00 -1.66
CA PRO A 225 22.75 -9.17 -2.83
C PRO A 225 21.64 -8.14 -2.59
N HIS A 226 20.68 -8.42 -1.70
CA HIS A 226 19.64 -7.46 -1.36
C HIS A 226 20.18 -6.37 -0.43
N ILE A 227 20.97 -6.73 0.59
CA ILE A 227 21.62 -5.77 1.49
C ILE A 227 22.55 -4.83 0.71
N GLU A 228 23.34 -5.35 -0.23
CA GLU A 228 24.18 -4.55 -1.12
C GLU A 228 23.31 -3.57 -1.93
N THR A 229 22.19 -4.03 -2.50
CA THR A 229 21.25 -3.15 -3.23
C THR A 229 20.73 -2.03 -2.33
N LEU A 230 20.40 -2.30 -1.06
CA LEU A 230 19.96 -1.28 -0.12
C LEU A 230 21.07 -0.26 0.19
N HIS A 231 22.30 -0.73 0.43
CA HIS A 231 23.47 0.12 0.67
C HIS A 231 23.79 1.01 -0.53
N ASP A 232 23.80 0.47 -1.74
CA ASP A 232 24.08 1.20 -2.98
C ASP A 232 23.09 2.36 -3.19
N HIS A 233 21.87 2.23 -2.65
CA HIS A 233 20.84 3.25 -2.72
C HIS A 233 20.73 4.11 -1.43
N GLY A 234 21.66 3.98 -0.49
CA GLY A 234 21.68 4.75 0.75
C GLY A 234 20.45 4.51 1.62
N LEU A 235 19.99 3.27 1.71
CA LEU A 235 18.86 2.84 2.51
C LEU A 235 19.34 2.04 3.71
N HIS A 236 18.85 2.37 4.90
CA HIS A 236 18.99 1.53 6.08
C HIS A 236 17.94 0.42 6.07
N TYR A 237 18.17 -0.61 6.89
CA TYR A 237 17.24 -1.74 6.94
C TYR A 237 17.07 -2.34 8.33
N ILE A 238 15.93 -3.03 8.52
CA ILE A 238 15.64 -3.96 9.63
C ILE A 238 14.97 -5.18 8.97
N LEU A 239 15.74 -6.22 8.69
CA LEU A 239 15.27 -7.40 7.98
C LEU A 239 15.09 -8.56 8.95
N GLY A 240 13.97 -9.28 8.83
CA GLY A 240 13.74 -10.50 9.60
C GLY A 240 14.80 -11.57 9.34
N VAL A 241 15.13 -12.38 10.32
CA VAL A 241 15.96 -13.59 10.15
C VAL A 241 15.34 -14.73 10.94
N LYS A 242 15.59 -15.96 10.50
CA LYS A 242 15.14 -17.19 11.16
C LYS A 242 16.31 -18.16 11.24
N GLU A 243 16.44 -18.87 12.34
CA GLU A 243 17.55 -19.79 12.57
C GLU A 243 17.67 -20.86 11.46
N GLY A 244 16.52 -21.43 11.03
CA GLY A 244 16.48 -22.44 9.96
C GLY A 244 17.01 -21.94 8.61
N ASP A 245 16.80 -20.66 8.29
CA ASP A 245 17.22 -20.07 7.02
C ASP A 245 18.60 -19.40 7.09
N HIS A 246 19.07 -19.07 8.31
CA HIS A 246 20.28 -18.27 8.57
C HIS A 246 21.21 -18.96 9.60
N ALA A 247 21.34 -20.29 9.53
CA ALA A 247 22.08 -21.09 10.52
C ALA A 247 23.51 -20.58 10.77
N HIS A 248 24.22 -20.14 9.73
CA HIS A 248 25.56 -19.56 9.87
C HIS A 248 25.56 -18.31 10.76
N LEU A 249 24.64 -17.37 10.53
CA LEU A 249 24.50 -16.16 11.35
C LEU A 249 24.30 -16.52 12.83
N PHE A 250 23.37 -17.43 13.13
CA PHE A 250 23.10 -17.84 14.50
C PHE A 250 24.31 -18.55 15.15
N THR A 251 25.08 -19.35 14.40
CA THR A 251 26.36 -19.91 14.86
C THR A 251 27.36 -18.81 15.21
N GLN A 252 27.47 -17.76 14.39
CA GLN A 252 28.34 -16.62 14.66
C GLN A 252 27.90 -15.81 15.89
N VAL A 253 26.60 -15.68 16.10
CA VAL A 253 26.04 -15.05 17.31
C VAL A 253 26.39 -15.87 18.55
N GLN A 254 26.29 -17.20 18.50
CA GLN A 254 26.70 -18.08 19.61
C GLN A 254 28.21 -17.99 19.89
N ALA A 255 29.05 -17.96 18.85
CA ALA A 255 30.50 -17.77 19.01
C ALA A 255 30.82 -16.40 19.63
N ALA A 256 30.09 -15.37 19.25
CA ALA A 256 30.22 -14.04 19.85
C ALA A 256 29.78 -14.01 21.32
N GLU A 257 28.77 -14.81 21.69
CA GLU A 257 28.32 -14.97 23.07
C GLU A 257 29.39 -15.65 23.94
N HIS A 258 29.97 -16.76 23.47
CA HIS A 258 31.09 -17.41 24.15
C HIS A 258 32.31 -16.51 24.32
N ALA A 259 32.49 -15.55 23.39
CA ALA A 259 33.54 -14.54 23.45
C ALA A 259 33.17 -13.31 24.31
N GLY A 260 32.03 -13.30 24.98
CA GLY A 260 31.59 -12.20 25.85
C GLY A 260 31.19 -10.91 25.10
N ARG A 261 30.94 -10.99 23.78
CA ARG A 261 30.60 -9.82 22.96
C ARG A 261 29.08 -9.53 22.84
N VAL A 262 28.25 -10.46 23.29
CA VAL A 262 26.79 -10.32 23.26
C VAL A 262 26.33 -9.48 24.44
N THR A 263 25.37 -8.62 24.18
CA THR A 263 24.71 -7.81 25.23
C THR A 263 23.30 -8.31 25.46
N TYR A 264 22.93 -8.46 26.71
CA TYR A 264 21.58 -8.74 27.17
C TYR A 264 20.96 -7.47 27.75
N TYR A 265 19.68 -7.27 27.47
CA TYR A 265 18.93 -6.14 28.01
C TYR A 265 17.48 -6.55 28.25
N GLU A 266 16.91 -6.07 29.34
CA GLU A 266 15.51 -6.32 29.70
C GLU A 266 14.81 -5.00 30.03
N ARG A 267 13.57 -4.87 29.55
CA ARG A 267 12.71 -3.75 29.81
C ARG A 267 11.34 -4.24 30.25
N HIS A 268 10.86 -3.74 31.39
CA HIS A 268 9.54 -4.06 31.92
C HIS A 268 8.52 -3.00 31.54
N ASP A 269 7.45 -3.39 30.84
CA ASP A 269 6.24 -2.59 30.69
C ASP A 269 5.23 -3.04 31.75
N ARG A 270 5.25 -2.33 32.89
CA ARG A 270 4.38 -2.65 34.05
C ARG A 270 2.91 -2.41 33.73
N ALA A 271 2.57 -1.44 32.86
CA ALA A 271 1.20 -1.13 32.50
C ALA A 271 0.58 -2.22 31.61
N ALA A 272 1.35 -2.80 30.72
CA ALA A 272 0.92 -3.89 29.85
C ALA A 272 1.15 -5.29 30.48
N GLY A 273 1.88 -5.39 31.60
CA GLY A 273 2.27 -6.69 32.19
C GLY A 273 3.22 -7.49 31.28
N VAL A 274 4.05 -6.81 30.50
CA VAL A 274 4.93 -7.42 29.49
C VAL A 274 6.40 -7.18 29.84
N VAL A 275 7.22 -8.21 29.68
CA VAL A 275 8.67 -8.14 29.77
C VAL A 275 9.25 -8.26 28.37
N HIS A 276 10.01 -7.25 27.95
CA HIS A 276 10.74 -7.21 26.70
C HIS A 276 12.20 -7.63 26.97
N ARG A 277 12.59 -8.81 26.53
CA ARG A 277 13.96 -9.34 26.68
C ARG A 277 14.67 -9.31 25.35
N PHE A 278 15.93 -8.86 25.36
CA PHE A 278 16.77 -8.70 24.18
C PHE A 278 18.11 -9.40 24.37
N ARG A 279 18.60 -10.00 23.27
CA ARG A 279 19.97 -10.41 23.07
C ARG A 279 20.45 -9.76 21.76
N PHE A 280 21.58 -9.07 21.78
CA PHE A 280 22.08 -8.44 20.56
C PHE A 280 23.59 -8.38 20.51
N VAL A 281 24.10 -8.35 19.28
CA VAL A 281 25.52 -8.20 18.98
C VAL A 281 25.69 -7.39 17.71
N ASN A 282 26.71 -6.52 17.68
CA ASN A 282 27.05 -5.77 16.49
C ASN A 282 28.20 -6.46 15.75
N ASP A 283 28.24 -6.20 14.43
CA ASP A 283 29.35 -6.60 13.57
C ASP A 283 29.61 -8.11 13.53
N VAL A 284 28.60 -8.86 13.07
CA VAL A 284 28.71 -10.29 12.78
C VAL A 284 28.54 -10.56 11.27
N PRO A 285 29.19 -11.59 10.70
CA PRO A 285 28.99 -11.93 9.29
C PRO A 285 27.60 -12.49 9.06
N LEU A 286 26.95 -12.09 7.95
CA LEU A 286 25.61 -12.53 7.60
C LEU A 286 25.60 -14.04 7.22
N ASN A 287 26.54 -14.46 6.38
CA ASN A 287 26.65 -15.85 5.93
C ASN A 287 28.11 -16.20 5.58
N ALA A 288 28.37 -17.47 5.36
CA ALA A 288 29.72 -17.98 5.07
C ALA A 288 30.24 -17.53 3.69
N SER A 289 29.34 -17.42 2.70
CA SER A 289 29.72 -17.08 1.31
C SER A 289 30.03 -15.59 1.11
N ASN A 290 29.52 -14.74 2.01
CA ASN A 290 29.65 -13.26 1.97
C ASN A 290 30.05 -12.79 3.38
N ALA A 291 31.21 -13.22 3.88
CA ALA A 291 31.66 -12.90 5.24
C ALA A 291 32.01 -11.42 5.45
N ASP A 292 32.21 -10.67 4.37
CA ASP A 292 32.40 -9.24 4.29
C ASP A 292 31.12 -8.45 4.51
N VAL A 293 29.95 -9.05 4.25
CA VAL A 293 28.64 -8.44 4.59
C VAL A 293 28.41 -8.58 6.09
N ARG A 294 28.72 -7.47 6.80
CA ARG A 294 28.61 -7.39 8.25
C ARG A 294 27.30 -6.76 8.66
N VAL A 295 26.62 -7.36 9.66
CA VAL A 295 25.33 -6.93 10.16
C VAL A 295 25.31 -6.83 11.68
N ASN A 296 24.37 -6.08 12.22
CA ASN A 296 24.06 -6.06 13.63
C ASN A 296 22.83 -6.95 13.87
N PHE A 297 22.91 -7.85 14.80
CA PHE A 297 21.88 -8.84 15.11
C PHE A 297 21.08 -8.45 16.34
N ILE A 298 19.75 -8.62 16.29
CA ILE A 298 18.81 -8.42 17.39
C ILE A 298 17.95 -9.66 17.52
N GLU A 299 17.86 -10.19 18.72
CA GLU A 299 16.92 -11.22 19.09
C GLU A 299 16.05 -10.74 20.25
N TYR A 300 14.78 -11.04 20.21
CA TYR A 300 13.78 -10.45 21.08
C TYR A 300 12.73 -11.45 21.52
N TRP A 301 12.44 -11.46 22.81
CA TRP A 301 11.34 -12.20 23.41
C TRP A 301 10.37 -11.22 24.07
N GLU A 302 9.10 -11.38 23.73
CA GLU A 302 7.98 -10.70 24.41
C GLU A 302 7.32 -11.70 25.33
N ILE A 303 7.41 -11.46 26.62
CA ILE A 303 6.95 -12.38 27.65
C ILE A 303 5.81 -11.70 28.40
N GLY A 304 4.60 -12.24 28.28
CA GLY A 304 3.41 -11.70 28.95
C GLY A 304 2.19 -12.58 28.73
N ASN A 305 1.21 -12.48 29.60
CA ASN A 305 -0.06 -13.23 29.55
C ASN A 305 0.13 -14.75 29.40
N GLY A 306 1.15 -15.32 30.02
CA GLY A 306 1.47 -16.75 29.91
C GLY A 306 2.01 -17.21 28.55
N GLN A 307 2.32 -16.28 27.65
CA GLN A 307 2.87 -16.56 26.33
C GLN A 307 4.23 -15.91 26.14
N THR A 308 5.05 -16.53 25.30
CA THR A 308 6.32 -15.96 24.84
C THR A 308 6.31 -15.91 23.33
N GLN A 309 6.48 -14.71 22.77
CA GLN A 309 6.72 -14.53 21.34
C GLN A 309 8.20 -14.27 21.11
N HIS A 310 8.74 -14.82 20.02
CA HIS A 310 10.16 -14.74 19.68
C HIS A 310 10.35 -14.19 18.27
N PHE A 311 11.27 -13.24 18.11
CA PHE A 311 11.59 -12.60 16.84
C PHE A 311 13.08 -12.30 16.76
N SER A 312 13.61 -12.26 15.53
CA SER A 312 14.99 -11.86 15.30
C SER A 312 15.13 -11.07 14.00
N TRP A 313 16.09 -10.14 14.00
CA TRP A 313 16.37 -9.25 12.87
C TRP A 313 17.86 -9.00 12.72
N VAL A 314 18.23 -8.59 11.50
CA VAL A 314 19.51 -7.96 11.20
C VAL A 314 19.28 -6.53 10.71
N THR A 315 20.26 -5.66 10.98
CA THR A 315 20.22 -4.25 10.62
C THR A 315 21.65 -3.71 10.44
N ASP A 316 21.82 -2.68 9.63
CA ASP A 316 23.06 -1.90 9.55
C ASP A 316 23.15 -0.81 10.63
N LEU A 317 22.01 -0.48 11.28
CA LEU A 317 21.96 0.49 12.35
C LEU A 317 22.60 -0.06 13.63
N ARG A 318 23.46 0.72 14.29
CA ARG A 318 24.13 0.30 15.52
C ARG A 318 23.13 0.00 16.64
N VAL A 319 23.21 -1.21 17.18
CA VAL A 319 22.36 -1.67 18.27
C VAL A 319 23.04 -1.37 19.63
N SER A 320 22.25 -0.81 20.54
CA SER A 320 22.63 -0.53 21.92
C SER A 320 21.42 -0.65 22.84
N THR A 321 21.59 -0.63 24.15
CA THR A 321 20.49 -0.61 25.12
C THR A 321 19.55 0.59 24.95
N ARG A 322 20.03 1.69 24.34
CA ARG A 322 19.23 2.89 24.05
C ARG A 322 18.40 2.76 22.76
N THR A 323 18.87 1.97 21.77
CA THR A 323 18.26 1.88 20.44
C THR A 323 17.47 0.60 20.22
N VAL A 324 17.83 -0.52 20.88
CA VAL A 324 17.30 -1.86 20.61
C VAL A 324 15.77 -1.94 20.69
N TYR A 325 15.14 -1.30 21.66
CA TYR A 325 13.69 -1.28 21.80
C TYR A 325 13.00 -0.58 20.62
N ARG A 326 13.55 0.55 20.16
CA ARG A 326 13.02 1.27 18.98
C ARG A 326 13.21 0.46 17.70
N LEU A 327 14.38 -0.15 17.51
CA LEU A 327 14.67 -0.99 16.34
C LEU A 327 13.74 -2.21 16.28
N MET A 328 13.51 -2.89 17.40
CA MET A 328 12.53 -3.97 17.53
C MET A 328 11.13 -3.51 17.12
N ARG A 329 10.70 -2.34 17.59
CA ARG A 329 9.39 -1.78 17.19
C ARG A 329 9.30 -1.53 15.69
N GLY A 330 10.40 -1.09 15.06
CA GLY A 330 10.50 -0.95 13.61
C GLY A 330 10.34 -2.28 12.89
N GLY A 331 11.06 -3.32 13.32
CA GLY A 331 10.94 -4.66 12.75
C GLY A 331 9.54 -5.27 12.93
N ARG A 332 8.95 -5.11 14.13
CA ARG A 332 7.56 -5.54 14.40
C ARG A 332 6.53 -4.80 13.54
N ALA A 333 6.79 -3.54 13.22
CA ALA A 333 5.86 -2.74 12.42
C ALA A 333 5.70 -3.24 10.97
N ARG A 334 6.60 -4.10 10.44
CA ARG A 334 6.46 -4.71 9.10
C ARG A 334 5.08 -5.31 8.87
N TRP A 335 4.50 -5.96 9.87
CA TRP A 335 3.17 -6.56 9.78
C TRP A 335 2.05 -5.59 9.35
N LYS A 336 2.29 -4.29 9.39
CA LYS A 336 1.30 -3.31 8.94
C LYS A 336 1.09 -3.33 7.43
N ILE A 337 2.07 -3.76 6.63
CA ILE A 337 1.84 -3.91 5.19
C ILE A 337 0.85 -5.05 4.92
N GLU A 338 0.92 -6.14 5.68
CA GLU A 338 -0.05 -7.22 5.57
C GLU A 338 -1.42 -6.80 6.14
N ASN A 339 -1.46 -6.31 7.39
CA ASN A 339 -2.69 -6.07 8.12
C ASN A 339 -3.43 -4.80 7.69
N GLU A 340 -2.73 -3.69 7.52
CA GLU A 340 -3.35 -2.39 7.25
C GLU A 340 -3.39 -2.06 5.75
N THR A 341 -2.61 -2.77 4.91
CA THR A 341 -2.63 -2.63 3.45
C THR A 341 -3.35 -3.81 2.80
N PHE A 342 -2.73 -4.98 2.71
CA PHE A 342 -3.28 -6.09 1.93
C PHE A 342 -4.57 -6.64 2.50
N ASN A 343 -4.64 -6.88 3.81
CA ASN A 343 -5.86 -7.34 4.46
C ASN A 343 -6.99 -6.30 4.37
N THR A 344 -6.67 -5.00 4.43
CA THR A 344 -7.66 -3.95 4.21
C THR A 344 -8.20 -3.99 2.78
N LEU A 345 -7.33 -4.11 1.78
CA LEU A 345 -7.71 -4.18 0.36
C LEU A 345 -8.53 -5.45 0.05
N LYS A 346 -8.19 -6.59 0.64
CA LYS A 346 -8.90 -7.86 0.41
C LYS A 346 -10.23 -7.93 1.16
N ASN A 347 -10.30 -7.47 2.42
CA ASN A 347 -11.38 -7.81 3.35
C ASN A 347 -12.21 -6.60 3.83
N GLN A 348 -11.82 -5.35 3.55
CA GLN A 348 -12.52 -4.17 4.06
C GLN A 348 -13.19 -3.34 2.96
N GLY A 349 -13.72 -4.01 1.92
CA GLY A 349 -14.62 -3.43 0.94
C GLY A 349 -14.00 -2.99 -0.39
N TYR A 350 -12.67 -3.13 -0.58
CA TYR A 350 -12.04 -2.83 -1.88
C TYR A 350 -12.14 -4.02 -2.86
N ASN A 351 -12.33 -5.24 -2.34
CA ASN A 351 -12.44 -6.47 -3.14
C ASN A 351 -11.22 -6.72 -4.04
N PHE A 352 -10.01 -6.60 -3.50
CA PHE A 352 -8.76 -6.62 -4.25
C PHE A 352 -8.53 -7.90 -5.08
N GLU A 353 -9.07 -9.02 -4.62
CA GLU A 353 -9.00 -10.31 -5.31
C GLU A 353 -10.16 -10.55 -6.29
N HIS A 354 -11.10 -9.59 -6.39
CA HIS A 354 -12.18 -9.68 -7.37
C HIS A 354 -11.66 -9.39 -8.78
N ASN A 355 -12.05 -10.21 -9.75
CA ASN A 355 -11.72 -9.98 -11.16
C ASN A 355 -12.63 -8.90 -11.76
N TYR A 356 -12.22 -7.65 -11.67
CA TYR A 356 -12.91 -6.52 -12.34
C TYR A 356 -12.78 -6.55 -13.86
N GLY A 357 -11.81 -7.29 -14.38
CA GLY A 357 -11.51 -7.47 -15.79
C GLY A 357 -10.04 -7.84 -15.93
N HIS A 358 -9.77 -8.81 -16.80
CA HIS A 358 -8.41 -9.33 -16.94
C HIS A 358 -7.67 -8.67 -18.12
N GLY A 359 -8.37 -8.52 -19.26
CA GLY A 359 -7.77 -8.03 -20.49
C GLY A 359 -6.80 -9.03 -21.14
N GLU A 360 -6.16 -8.58 -22.19
CA GLU A 360 -5.14 -9.35 -22.91
C GLU A 360 -3.72 -8.84 -22.63
N GLN A 361 -3.58 -7.56 -22.21
CA GLN A 361 -2.29 -6.89 -22.03
C GLN A 361 -2.04 -6.47 -20.58
N ASN A 362 -2.66 -5.36 -20.14
CA ASN A 362 -2.33 -4.70 -18.88
C ASN A 362 -3.53 -4.45 -17.95
N LEU A 363 -4.76 -4.72 -18.38
CA LEU A 363 -5.97 -4.28 -17.67
C LEU A 363 -5.97 -4.68 -16.20
N SER A 364 -5.65 -5.95 -15.90
CA SER A 364 -5.60 -6.46 -14.54
C SER A 364 -4.61 -5.69 -13.67
N VAL A 365 -3.43 -5.38 -14.19
CA VAL A 365 -2.39 -4.60 -13.50
C VAL A 365 -2.83 -3.15 -13.33
N VAL A 366 -3.40 -2.55 -14.37
CA VAL A 366 -3.90 -1.15 -14.33
C VAL A 366 -5.00 -1.00 -13.30
N PHE A 367 -5.97 -1.91 -13.24
CA PHE A 367 -7.01 -1.91 -12.23
C PHE A 367 -6.45 -2.06 -10.80
N ALA A 368 -5.53 -2.98 -10.58
CA ALA A 368 -4.89 -3.15 -9.29
C ALA A 368 -4.15 -1.87 -8.85
N MET A 369 -3.44 -1.20 -9.77
CA MET A 369 -2.76 0.06 -9.47
C MET A 369 -3.75 1.21 -9.21
N LEU A 370 -4.84 1.31 -9.96
CA LEU A 370 -5.87 2.34 -9.71
C LEU A 370 -6.56 2.12 -8.35
N MET A 371 -6.78 0.87 -7.94
CA MET A 371 -7.25 0.54 -6.59
C MET A 371 -6.24 0.96 -5.51
N MET A 372 -4.95 0.71 -5.72
CA MET A 372 -3.89 1.18 -4.82
C MET A 372 -3.82 2.71 -4.75
N LEU A 373 -4.08 3.41 -5.85
CA LEU A 373 -4.16 4.87 -5.87
C LEU A 373 -5.38 5.38 -5.08
N ALA A 374 -6.54 4.75 -5.23
CA ALA A 374 -7.71 5.07 -4.43
C ALA A 374 -7.45 4.81 -2.94
N PHE A 375 -6.77 3.72 -2.61
CA PHE A 375 -6.36 3.41 -1.25
C PHE A 375 -5.37 4.46 -0.69
N LEU A 376 -4.43 4.96 -1.47
CA LEU A 376 -3.54 6.07 -1.06
C LEU A 376 -4.33 7.33 -0.71
N VAL A 377 -5.35 7.67 -1.50
CA VAL A 377 -6.23 8.81 -1.21
C VAL A 377 -7.01 8.59 0.08
N ASP A 378 -7.58 7.40 0.30
CA ASP A 378 -8.30 7.08 1.53
C ASP A 378 -7.40 7.11 2.77
N GLN A 379 -6.18 6.59 2.68
CA GLN A 379 -5.19 6.67 3.77
C GLN A 379 -4.80 8.13 4.05
N THR A 380 -4.71 8.96 3.01
CA THR A 380 -4.50 10.40 3.16
C THR A 380 -5.68 11.05 3.89
N GLN A 381 -6.94 10.69 3.58
CA GLN A 381 -8.12 11.17 4.30
C GLN A 381 -8.10 10.68 5.76
N GLN A 382 -7.76 9.42 6.00
CA GLN A 382 -7.66 8.86 7.34
C GLN A 382 -6.61 9.60 8.19
N LEU A 383 -5.46 9.92 7.62
CA LEU A 383 -4.39 10.66 8.30
C LEU A 383 -4.72 12.14 8.49
N CYS A 384 -5.28 12.81 7.49
CA CYS A 384 -5.33 14.27 7.40
C CYS A 384 -6.72 14.88 7.61
N CYS A 385 -7.82 14.14 7.40
CA CYS A 385 -9.17 14.67 7.44
C CYS A 385 -9.90 14.28 8.73
N ALA A 386 -10.06 15.24 9.65
CA ALA A 386 -10.76 15.00 10.91
C ALA A 386 -12.25 14.66 10.68
N LEU A 387 -12.90 15.23 9.66
CA LEU A 387 -14.29 14.92 9.31
C LEU A 387 -14.44 13.46 8.86
N PHE A 388 -13.54 12.98 8.01
CA PHE A 388 -13.51 11.57 7.59
C PHE A 388 -13.37 10.63 8.80
N ARG A 389 -12.43 10.93 9.70
CA ARG A 389 -12.25 10.14 10.94
C ARG A 389 -13.49 10.16 11.84
N ALA A 390 -14.12 11.33 11.98
CA ALA A 390 -15.35 11.46 12.79
C ALA A 390 -16.51 10.64 12.21
N VAL A 391 -16.69 10.65 10.89
CA VAL A 391 -17.70 9.82 10.19
C VAL A 391 -17.39 8.34 10.40
N TRP A 392 -16.15 7.92 10.20
CA TRP A 392 -15.75 6.52 10.41
C TRP A 392 -15.98 6.08 11.86
N THR A 393 -15.57 6.89 12.84
CA THR A 393 -15.82 6.60 14.27
C THR A 393 -17.32 6.47 14.57
N LYS A 394 -18.14 7.36 14.01
CA LYS A 394 -19.61 7.33 14.16
C LYS A 394 -20.22 6.05 13.60
N LEU A 395 -19.74 5.59 12.44
CA LEU A 395 -20.27 4.40 11.75
C LEU A 395 -19.66 3.08 12.26
N GLY A 396 -18.53 3.13 12.97
CA GLY A 396 -17.90 1.98 13.62
C GLY A 396 -17.07 1.08 12.70
N SER A 397 -17.36 1.00 11.40
CA SER A 397 -16.60 0.17 10.47
C SER A 397 -16.36 0.84 9.11
N LYS A 398 -15.26 0.50 8.45
CA LYS A 398 -14.97 0.97 7.08
C LYS A 398 -16.00 0.45 6.08
N ARG A 399 -16.41 -0.83 6.19
CA ARG A 399 -17.42 -1.41 5.30
C ARG A 399 -18.72 -0.62 5.33
N LEU A 400 -19.24 -0.33 6.51
CA LEU A 400 -20.47 0.48 6.66
C LEU A 400 -20.26 1.91 6.14
N LEU A 401 -19.08 2.51 6.34
CA LEU A 401 -18.76 3.81 5.76
C LEU A 401 -18.88 3.77 4.24
N TRP A 402 -18.29 2.77 3.57
CA TRP A 402 -18.35 2.65 2.11
C TRP A 402 -19.77 2.40 1.59
N GLU A 403 -20.54 1.57 2.27
CA GLU A 403 -21.95 1.30 1.92
C GLU A 403 -22.80 2.60 2.00
N ARG A 404 -22.69 3.32 3.11
CA ARG A 404 -23.42 4.59 3.30
C ARG A 404 -22.94 5.69 2.35
N MET A 405 -21.66 5.72 2.05
CA MET A 405 -21.07 6.65 1.08
C MET A 405 -21.64 6.41 -0.32
N ARG A 406 -21.69 5.14 -0.78
CA ARG A 406 -22.29 4.78 -2.08
C ARG A 406 -23.78 5.14 -2.13
N ALA A 407 -24.55 4.77 -1.13
CA ALA A 407 -25.97 5.08 -1.09
C ALA A 407 -26.23 6.59 -1.24
N LEU A 408 -25.51 7.43 -0.49
CA LEU A 408 -25.67 8.88 -0.64
C LEU A 408 -25.17 9.39 -1.99
N PHE A 409 -24.09 8.81 -2.51
CA PHE A 409 -23.51 9.22 -3.78
C PHE A 409 -24.44 8.96 -4.97
N TYR A 410 -25.18 7.86 -4.94
CA TYR A 410 -26.08 7.48 -6.03
C TYR A 410 -27.50 8.00 -5.86
N ASP A 411 -27.95 8.28 -4.63
CA ASP A 411 -29.33 8.69 -4.36
C ASP A 411 -29.53 10.21 -4.33
N TYR A 412 -28.46 11.00 -4.09
CA TYR A 412 -28.57 12.45 -3.85
C TYR A 412 -27.59 13.28 -4.67
N ALA A 413 -28.02 14.45 -5.15
CA ALA A 413 -27.14 15.43 -5.79
C ALA A 413 -26.14 16.01 -4.77
N LEU A 414 -24.86 15.88 -5.08
CA LEU A 414 -23.76 16.31 -4.23
C LEU A 414 -22.86 17.31 -4.96
N GLN A 415 -22.35 18.30 -4.24
CA GLN A 415 -21.42 19.29 -4.76
C GLN A 415 -19.95 18.92 -4.51
N SER A 416 -19.68 18.03 -3.54
CA SER A 416 -18.33 17.65 -3.16
C SER A 416 -18.31 16.41 -2.25
N MET A 417 -17.17 15.73 -2.14
CA MET A 417 -16.95 14.69 -1.13
C MET A 417 -17.07 15.23 0.29
N ARG A 418 -16.68 16.48 0.49
CA ARG A 418 -16.86 17.13 1.79
C ARG A 418 -18.33 17.18 2.18
N GLN A 419 -19.24 17.59 1.28
CA GLN A 419 -20.68 17.60 1.54
C GLN A 419 -21.19 16.18 1.86
N LEU A 420 -20.72 15.15 1.15
CA LEU A 420 -21.05 13.76 1.43
C LEU A 420 -20.68 13.39 2.87
N PHE A 421 -19.45 13.68 3.31
CA PHE A 421 -19.01 13.38 4.68
C PHE A 421 -19.76 14.22 5.72
N GLU A 422 -20.06 15.50 5.44
CA GLU A 422 -20.89 16.34 6.32
C GLU A 422 -22.30 15.75 6.47
N THR A 423 -22.87 15.23 5.38
CA THR A 423 -24.19 14.59 5.41
C THR A 423 -24.17 13.28 6.20
N LEU A 424 -23.16 12.46 6.04
CA LEU A 424 -22.99 11.24 6.85
C LEU A 424 -22.84 11.56 8.35
N PHE A 425 -22.20 12.68 8.66
CA PHE A 425 -21.99 13.08 10.05
C PHE A 425 -23.21 13.78 10.67
N TYR A 426 -23.82 14.75 9.97
CA TYR A 426 -24.88 15.59 10.51
C TYR A 426 -26.30 15.16 10.10
N GLY A 427 -26.46 14.32 9.05
CA GLY A 427 -27.74 13.87 8.52
C GLY A 427 -28.23 14.61 7.27
N LEU A 428 -29.31 14.11 6.68
CA LEU A 428 -29.81 14.43 5.34
C LEU A 428 -30.52 15.81 5.18
N LYS A 429 -30.60 16.63 6.20
CA LYS A 429 -31.51 17.81 6.26
C LYS A 429 -31.40 18.85 5.12
N LYS A 430 -30.46 18.71 4.17
CA LYS A 430 -30.22 19.69 3.09
C LYS A 430 -29.90 19.07 1.72
N LEU A 431 -30.15 17.78 1.51
CA LEU A 431 -29.88 17.14 0.21
C LEU A 431 -31.14 17.04 -0.64
N GLN A 432 -30.98 17.19 -1.96
CA GLN A 432 -31.99 16.91 -2.96
C GLN A 432 -31.79 15.52 -3.56
N PRO A 433 -32.84 14.68 -3.71
CA PRO A 433 -32.73 13.43 -4.43
C PRO A 433 -32.29 13.65 -5.88
N LEU A 434 -31.47 12.76 -6.44
CA LEU A 434 -31.08 12.81 -7.86
C LEU A 434 -32.24 12.45 -8.79
N LEU A 435 -33.09 11.53 -8.37
CA LEU A 435 -34.30 11.16 -9.08
C LEU A 435 -35.48 12.01 -8.56
N ALA A 436 -35.86 13.05 -9.30
CA ALA A 436 -37.23 13.52 -9.26
C ALA A 436 -38.06 12.45 -9.96
N VAL A 437 -38.78 11.64 -9.20
CA VAL A 437 -39.83 10.80 -9.78
C VAL A 437 -40.86 11.78 -10.32
N ASP A 438 -40.90 11.97 -11.65
CA ASP A 438 -42.02 12.62 -12.32
C ASP A 438 -43.25 11.79 -12.01
N SER A 439 -44.02 12.23 -11.03
CA SER A 439 -45.36 11.73 -10.76
C SER A 439 -46.32 12.44 -11.72
N SER A 440 -46.25 12.07 -12.99
CA SER A 440 -47.28 12.40 -13.96
C SER A 440 -47.84 11.12 -14.59
#